data_17993fb48838504d5d2d4761e9b00e66
#
_entry.id   17993fb48838504d5d2d4761e9b00e66
#
_cell.length_a   1.000
_cell.length_b   1.000
_cell.length_c   1.000
_cell.angle_alpha   90.00
_cell.angle_beta   90.00
_cell.angle_gamma   90.00
#
_symmetry.space_group_name_H-M   'P 1'
#
loop_
_entity.id
_entity.type
_entity.pdbx_description
1 polymer ?
#
loop_
_entity_poly.entity_id
_entity_poly.type
_entity_poly.pdbx_seq_one_letter_code
_entity_poly.pdbx_strand_id
1 'polypeptide(L)'
;KANPEDFFEFVYGGRMGNDEPGDGYKFRGRGLIQLTGKDNYADASLAVFGDDTLIQNPDLIVKNPQVAAQVANWYLMSRGLEQYIPADTLSNPNPSNQEVQQILDATYAIVAGVSPDKVQGRPLYQQGMNKMQTWLTGGR
;
A
#
# COMPACT_ATOMS: atom_id res chain seq x y z
N LYS A 1 -18.06 3.37 -24.42
CA LYS A 1 -17.03 2.99 -23.38
C LYS A 1 -17.00 4.12 -22.37
N ALA A 2 -17.17 3.83 -21.08
CA ALA A 2 -17.03 4.83 -20.05
C ALA A 2 -15.59 5.39 -20.07
N ASN A 3 -15.48 6.72 -20.00
CA ASN A 3 -14.17 7.38 -19.85
C ASN A 3 -13.61 7.01 -18.47
N PRO A 4 -12.34 6.57 -18.35
CA PRO A 4 -11.74 6.29 -17.05
C PRO A 4 -11.80 7.46 -16.06
N GLU A 5 -11.66 8.70 -16.55
CA GLU A 5 -11.74 9.89 -15.71
C GLU A 5 -13.13 10.03 -15.08
N ASP A 6 -14.19 9.90 -15.87
CA ASP A 6 -15.57 9.96 -15.38
C ASP A 6 -15.87 8.84 -14.38
N PHE A 7 -15.33 7.64 -14.61
CA PHE A 7 -15.49 6.51 -13.69
C PHE A 7 -14.84 6.78 -12.32
N PHE A 8 -13.59 7.21 -12.31
CA PHE A 8 -12.89 7.51 -11.05
C PHE A 8 -13.48 8.71 -10.33
N GLU A 9 -13.94 9.72 -11.07
CA GLU A 9 -14.63 10.86 -10.48
C GLU A 9 -15.98 10.44 -9.87
N PHE A 10 -16.74 9.58 -10.52
CA PHE A 10 -17.99 9.05 -9.97
C PHE A 10 -17.77 8.23 -8.68
N VAL A 11 -16.67 7.45 -8.62
CA VAL A 11 -16.39 6.57 -7.47
C VAL A 11 -15.79 7.35 -6.30
N TYR A 12 -14.87 8.28 -6.56
CA TYR A 12 -14.01 8.92 -5.55
C TYR A 12 -14.19 10.43 -5.40
N GLY A 13 -14.89 11.10 -6.30
CA GLY A 13 -15.20 12.53 -6.19
C GLY A 13 -16.02 12.83 -4.94
N GLY A 14 -15.71 13.92 -4.24
CA GLY A 14 -16.33 14.30 -2.98
C GLY A 14 -16.00 13.41 -1.79
N ARG A 15 -14.94 12.58 -1.87
CA ARG A 15 -14.51 11.67 -0.81
C ARG A 15 -13.00 11.77 -0.61
N MET A 16 -12.52 11.53 0.62
CA MET A 16 -11.09 11.47 0.94
C MET A 16 -10.31 12.71 0.47
N GLY A 17 -10.93 13.92 0.64
CA GLY A 17 -10.34 15.17 0.22
C GLY A 17 -10.37 15.45 -1.29
N ASN A 18 -11.02 14.61 -2.10
CA ASN A 18 -11.20 14.84 -3.54
C ASN A 18 -12.35 15.82 -3.79
N ASP A 19 -12.19 17.08 -3.41
CA ASP A 19 -13.26 18.09 -3.38
C ASP A 19 -13.34 18.91 -4.67
N GLU A 20 -12.32 18.83 -5.54
CA GLU A 20 -12.28 19.53 -6.81
C GLU A 20 -12.60 18.59 -7.98
N PRO A 21 -13.24 19.09 -9.05
CA PRO A 21 -13.49 18.30 -10.25
C PRO A 21 -12.20 17.69 -10.81
N GLY A 22 -12.20 16.38 -11.02
CA GLY A 22 -11.04 15.63 -11.52
C GLY A 22 -10.11 15.08 -10.43
N ASP A 23 -10.31 15.45 -9.16
CA ASP A 23 -9.50 14.91 -8.06
C ASP A 23 -9.66 13.39 -7.92
N GLY A 24 -10.85 12.85 -8.16
CA GLY A 24 -11.12 11.42 -8.12
C GLY A 24 -10.21 10.63 -9.07
N TYR A 25 -9.98 11.14 -10.28
CA TYR A 25 -9.04 10.54 -11.22
C TYR A 25 -7.59 10.88 -10.90
N LYS A 26 -7.30 12.14 -10.55
CA LYS A 26 -5.95 12.60 -10.22
C LYS A 26 -5.34 11.82 -9.06
N PHE A 27 -6.12 11.54 -8.01
CA PHE A 27 -5.69 10.83 -6.81
C PHE A 27 -6.22 9.39 -6.73
N ARG A 28 -6.38 8.75 -7.89
CA ARG A 28 -6.72 7.32 -7.99
C ARG A 28 -5.63 6.43 -7.41
N GLY A 29 -5.95 5.17 -7.15
CA GLY A 29 -5.04 4.19 -6.59
C GLY A 29 -3.73 4.05 -7.38
N ARG A 30 -2.59 4.17 -6.68
CA ARG A 30 -1.24 4.01 -7.25
C ARG A 30 -0.31 3.30 -6.28
N GLY A 31 0.73 2.69 -6.87
CA GLY A 31 1.83 2.08 -6.14
C GLY A 31 1.49 0.75 -5.46
N LEU A 32 2.38 0.29 -4.61
CA LEU A 32 2.34 -1.05 -4.01
C LEU A 32 1.12 -1.28 -3.11
N ILE A 33 0.61 -0.22 -2.48
CA ILE A 33 -0.52 -0.28 -1.54
C ILE A 33 -1.81 0.33 -2.12
N GLN A 34 -1.80 0.72 -3.39
CA GLN A 34 -2.92 1.40 -4.06
C GLN A 34 -3.39 2.64 -3.28
N LEU A 35 -2.45 3.53 -2.94
CA LEU A 35 -2.74 4.79 -2.26
C LEU A 35 -3.80 5.58 -3.03
N THR A 36 -4.91 5.93 -2.38
CA THR A 36 -6.09 6.54 -3.02
C THR A 36 -6.59 7.70 -2.18
N GLY A 37 -7.00 8.78 -2.84
CA GLY A 37 -7.61 9.97 -2.23
C GLY A 37 -6.60 11.06 -1.89
N LYS A 38 -6.99 12.31 -2.12
CA LYS A 38 -6.12 13.51 -1.98
C LYS A 38 -5.54 13.64 -0.58
N ASP A 39 -6.34 13.39 0.48
CA ASP A 39 -5.85 13.44 1.85
C ASP A 39 -4.71 12.44 2.09
N ASN A 40 -4.87 11.19 1.62
CA ASN A 40 -3.83 10.18 1.76
C ASN A 40 -2.57 10.54 0.96
N TYR A 41 -2.71 11.16 -0.22
CA TYR A 41 -1.57 11.66 -0.99
C TYR A 41 -0.87 12.82 -0.28
N ALA A 42 -1.62 13.73 0.38
CA ALA A 42 -1.06 14.81 1.16
C ALA A 42 -0.26 14.30 2.36
N ASP A 43 -0.83 13.36 3.11
CA ASP A 43 -0.19 12.76 4.28
C ASP A 43 1.09 12.00 3.86
N ALA A 44 1.02 11.21 2.79
CA ALA A 44 2.19 10.51 2.24
C ALA A 44 3.26 11.48 1.76
N SER A 45 2.86 12.56 1.09
CA SER A 45 3.77 13.59 0.58
C SER A 45 4.53 14.27 1.72
N LEU A 46 3.80 14.69 2.74
CA LEU A 46 4.40 15.31 3.92
C LEU A 46 5.37 14.37 4.64
N ALA A 47 5.01 13.10 4.78
CA ALA A 47 5.84 12.12 5.46
C ALA A 47 7.12 11.76 4.69
N VAL A 48 7.04 11.64 3.37
CA VAL A 48 8.16 11.19 2.52
C VAL A 48 9.04 12.35 2.05
N PHE A 49 8.45 13.49 1.75
CA PHE A 49 9.15 14.64 1.15
C PHE A 49 9.20 15.86 2.07
N GLY A 50 8.30 15.97 3.04
CA GLY A 50 8.15 17.15 3.88
C GLY A 50 7.40 18.31 3.21
N ASP A 51 6.77 18.08 2.07
CA ASP A 51 6.06 19.07 1.26
C ASP A 51 4.88 18.44 0.48
N ASP A 52 4.35 19.17 -0.53
CA ASP A 52 3.22 18.74 -1.35
C ASP A 52 3.61 18.06 -2.69
N THR A 53 4.82 17.51 -2.78
CA THR A 53 5.36 16.89 -4.00
C THR A 53 4.42 15.88 -4.64
N LEU A 54 3.75 15.01 -3.87
CA LEU A 54 2.81 14.01 -4.43
C LEU A 54 1.45 14.61 -4.80
N ILE A 55 1.07 15.74 -4.24
CA ILE A 55 -0.11 16.50 -4.67
C ILE A 55 0.16 17.15 -6.03
N GLN A 56 1.36 17.68 -6.23
CA GLN A 56 1.80 18.28 -7.49
C GLN A 56 2.01 17.20 -8.57
N ASN A 57 2.62 16.07 -8.21
CA ASN A 57 2.96 15.00 -9.16
C ASN A 57 2.66 13.61 -8.56
N PRO A 58 1.39 13.17 -8.53
CA PRO A 58 0.99 11.88 -7.97
C PRO A 58 1.59 10.69 -8.75
N ASP A 59 1.96 10.87 -10.00
CA ASP A 59 2.55 9.83 -10.84
C ASP A 59 3.97 9.42 -10.42
N LEU A 60 4.63 10.19 -9.54
CA LEU A 60 5.93 9.79 -8.97
C LEU A 60 5.86 8.42 -8.30
N ILE A 61 4.74 8.07 -7.68
CA ILE A 61 4.54 6.77 -7.04
C ILE A 61 4.66 5.60 -8.06
N VAL A 62 4.27 5.84 -9.32
CA VAL A 62 4.36 4.83 -10.38
C VAL A 62 5.70 4.88 -11.11
N LYS A 63 6.23 6.08 -11.31
CA LYS A 63 7.44 6.31 -12.12
C LYS A 63 8.74 6.04 -11.37
N ASN A 64 8.70 6.07 -10.02
CA ASN A 64 9.89 5.89 -9.18
C ASN A 64 9.67 4.77 -8.16
N PRO A 65 10.30 3.58 -8.35
CA PRO A 65 10.15 2.44 -7.43
C PRO A 65 10.57 2.76 -5.98
N GLN A 66 11.54 3.64 -5.79
CA GLN A 66 11.98 4.03 -4.45
C GLN A 66 10.90 4.85 -3.73
N VAL A 67 10.26 5.78 -4.44
CA VAL A 67 9.10 6.54 -3.91
C VAL A 67 7.95 5.57 -3.59
N ALA A 68 7.66 4.63 -4.47
CA ALA A 68 6.63 3.62 -4.22
C ALA A 68 6.89 2.83 -2.92
N ALA A 69 8.15 2.41 -2.71
CA ALA A 69 8.55 1.70 -1.50
C ALA A 69 8.48 2.58 -0.23
N GLN A 70 8.91 3.84 -0.30
CA GLN A 70 8.84 4.79 0.81
C GLN A 70 7.39 5.07 1.22
N VAL A 71 6.50 5.29 0.25
CA VAL A 71 5.08 5.50 0.49
C VAL A 71 4.43 4.25 1.12
N ALA A 72 4.76 3.06 0.61
CA ALA A 72 4.24 1.81 1.17
C ALA A 72 4.73 1.59 2.62
N ASN A 73 6.01 1.83 2.89
CA ASN A 73 6.57 1.73 4.24
C ASN A 73 5.88 2.72 5.20
N TRP A 74 5.79 3.98 4.80
CA TRP A 74 5.08 4.98 5.61
C TRP A 74 3.63 4.53 5.91
N TYR A 75 2.90 4.07 4.91
CA TYR A 75 1.51 3.64 5.08
C TYR A 75 1.40 2.50 6.09
N LEU A 76 2.21 1.47 5.94
CA LEU A 76 2.20 0.31 6.84
C LEU A 76 2.57 0.68 8.28
N MET A 77 3.59 1.51 8.46
CA MET A 77 4.00 2.00 9.78
C MET A 77 2.93 2.90 10.41
N SER A 78 2.32 3.82 9.64
CA SER A 78 1.24 4.68 10.11
C SER A 78 -0.03 3.90 10.51
N ARG A 79 -0.21 2.70 9.96
CA ARG A 79 -1.30 1.77 10.31
C ARG A 79 -0.93 0.77 11.40
N GLY A 80 0.23 0.95 12.03
CA GLY A 80 0.65 0.18 13.19
C GLY A 80 1.22 -1.19 12.88
N LEU A 81 1.95 -1.35 11.77
CA LEU A 81 2.63 -2.61 11.43
C LEU A 81 3.48 -3.13 12.60
N GLU A 82 4.16 -2.24 13.30
CA GLU A 82 4.99 -2.55 14.47
C GLU A 82 4.24 -3.14 15.67
N GLN A 83 2.89 -3.00 15.71
CA GLN A 83 2.07 -3.64 16.75
C GLN A 83 1.90 -5.15 16.52
N TYR A 84 2.10 -5.58 15.29
CA TYR A 84 1.93 -6.97 14.87
C TYR A 84 3.24 -7.72 14.69
N ILE A 85 4.35 -6.99 14.57
CA ILE A 85 5.67 -7.55 14.25
C ILE A 85 6.70 -6.96 15.21
N PRO A 86 7.46 -7.82 15.92
CA PRO A 86 8.56 -7.36 16.78
C PRO A 86 9.58 -6.52 16.03
N ALA A 87 10.13 -5.48 16.68
CA ALA A 87 11.08 -4.56 16.06
C ALA A 87 12.37 -5.25 15.58
N ASP A 88 12.82 -6.28 16.29
CA ASP A 88 13.97 -7.11 15.91
C ASP A 88 13.69 -7.90 14.62
N THR A 89 12.47 -8.40 14.43
CA THR A 89 12.05 -9.05 13.19
C THR A 89 12.01 -8.05 12.02
N LEU A 90 11.47 -6.84 12.22
CA LEU A 90 11.43 -5.80 11.19
C LEU A 90 12.82 -5.31 10.79
N SER A 91 13.79 -5.31 11.71
CA SER A 91 15.16 -4.89 11.46
C SER A 91 16.11 -6.03 11.07
N ASN A 92 15.63 -7.27 11.05
CA ASN A 92 16.44 -8.44 10.71
C ASN A 92 16.79 -8.46 9.19
N PRO A 93 18.08 -8.32 8.80
CA PRO A 93 18.45 -8.33 7.38
C PRO A 93 18.31 -9.71 6.72
N ASN A 94 18.19 -10.78 7.52
CA ASN A 94 18.06 -12.16 7.05
C ASN A 94 16.94 -12.90 7.81
N PRO A 95 15.68 -12.49 7.63
CA PRO A 95 14.56 -13.08 8.34
C PRO A 95 14.38 -14.55 7.97
N SER A 96 14.03 -15.38 8.94
CA SER A 96 13.62 -16.76 8.72
C SER A 96 12.30 -16.82 7.93
N ASN A 97 11.99 -17.95 7.31
CA ASN A 97 10.72 -18.12 6.59
C ASN A 97 9.50 -17.85 7.47
N GLN A 98 9.57 -18.14 8.77
CA GLN A 98 8.49 -17.85 9.71
C GLN A 98 8.32 -16.34 9.94
N GLU A 99 9.40 -15.61 10.12
CA GLU A 99 9.38 -14.14 10.26
C GLU A 99 8.88 -13.46 8.99
N VAL A 100 9.32 -13.92 7.81
CA VAL A 100 8.80 -13.45 6.52
C VAL A 100 7.29 -13.65 6.45
N GLN A 101 6.79 -14.83 6.85
CA GLN A 101 5.36 -15.11 6.86
C GLN A 101 4.59 -14.17 7.80
N GLN A 102 5.11 -13.89 8.99
CA GLN A 102 4.50 -12.93 9.92
C GLN A 102 4.41 -11.52 9.34
N ILE A 103 5.48 -11.05 8.69
CA ILE A 103 5.52 -9.74 8.02
C ILE A 103 4.44 -9.68 6.91
N LEU A 104 4.34 -10.73 6.11
CA LEU A 104 3.39 -10.78 5.00
C LEU A 104 1.94 -10.83 5.50
N ASP A 105 1.66 -11.60 6.54
CA ASP A 105 0.33 -11.72 7.13
C ASP A 105 -0.13 -10.37 7.73
N ALA A 106 0.74 -9.70 8.47
CA ALA A 106 0.46 -8.39 9.05
C ALA A 106 0.28 -7.32 7.96
N THR A 107 1.14 -7.31 6.95
CA THR A 107 1.03 -6.39 5.81
C THR A 107 -0.30 -6.56 5.08
N TYR A 108 -0.67 -7.81 4.77
CA TYR A 108 -1.94 -8.10 4.12
C TYR A 108 -3.13 -7.68 5.00
N ALA A 109 -3.08 -7.95 6.30
CA ALA A 109 -4.13 -7.59 7.24
C ALA A 109 -4.38 -6.07 7.25
N ILE A 110 -3.32 -5.27 7.30
CA ILE A 110 -3.39 -3.81 7.27
C ILE A 110 -4.01 -3.32 5.96
N VAL A 111 -3.54 -3.82 4.82
CA VAL A 111 -4.04 -3.40 3.50
C VAL A 111 -5.49 -3.83 3.28
N ALA A 112 -5.86 -5.01 3.75
CA ALA A 112 -7.22 -5.53 3.65
C ALA A 112 -8.19 -5.00 4.73
N GLY A 113 -7.69 -4.27 5.73
CA GLY A 113 -8.51 -3.77 6.84
C GLY A 113 -9.09 -4.86 7.73
N VAL A 114 -8.35 -5.96 7.92
CA VAL A 114 -8.75 -7.11 8.76
C VAL A 114 -7.69 -7.41 9.81
N SER A 115 -8.06 -8.13 10.88
CA SER A 115 -7.06 -8.55 11.86
C SER A 115 -6.17 -9.67 11.30
N PRO A 116 -4.88 -9.74 11.66
CA PRO A 116 -3.94 -10.77 11.16
C PRO A 116 -4.40 -12.21 11.42
N ASP A 117 -5.05 -12.47 12.55
CA ASP A 117 -5.62 -13.78 12.90
C ASP A 117 -6.72 -14.24 11.93
N LYS A 118 -7.35 -13.31 11.20
CA LYS A 118 -8.40 -13.60 10.21
C LYS A 118 -7.87 -13.74 8.78
N VAL A 119 -6.57 -13.56 8.57
CA VAL A 119 -5.94 -13.64 7.25
C VAL A 119 -5.70 -15.09 6.85
N GLN A 120 -5.28 -15.93 7.77
CA GLN A 120 -4.98 -17.34 7.50
C GLN A 120 -6.22 -18.11 7.03
N GLY A 121 -6.04 -18.93 5.99
CA GLY A 121 -7.10 -19.79 5.45
C GLY A 121 -7.97 -19.16 4.35
N ARG A 122 -7.74 -17.92 3.92
CA ARG A 122 -8.44 -17.36 2.76
C ARG A 122 -7.82 -17.89 1.46
N PRO A 123 -8.61 -18.52 0.54
CA PRO A 123 -8.05 -19.18 -0.65
C PRO A 123 -7.22 -18.27 -1.55
N LEU A 124 -7.66 -17.02 -1.79
CA LEU A 124 -6.93 -16.05 -2.62
C LEU A 124 -5.63 -15.58 -1.96
N TYR A 125 -5.64 -15.41 -0.65
CA TYR A 125 -4.47 -15.09 0.14
C TYR A 125 -3.44 -16.21 0.05
N GLN A 126 -3.83 -17.47 0.29
CA GLN A 126 -2.94 -18.64 0.18
C GLN A 126 -2.33 -18.78 -1.22
N GLN A 127 -3.10 -18.55 -2.27
CA GLN A 127 -2.59 -18.54 -3.65
C GLN A 127 -1.55 -17.44 -3.88
N GLY A 128 -1.81 -16.23 -3.38
CA GLY A 128 -0.89 -15.11 -3.47
C GLY A 128 0.41 -15.38 -2.72
N MET A 129 0.30 -15.92 -1.50
CA MET A 129 1.43 -16.28 -0.65
C MET A 129 2.29 -17.38 -1.28
N ASN A 130 1.68 -18.44 -1.81
CA ASN A 130 2.39 -19.51 -2.48
C ASN A 130 3.17 -19.00 -3.71
N LYS A 131 2.58 -18.11 -4.51
CA LYS A 131 3.26 -17.48 -5.65
C LYS A 131 4.43 -16.62 -5.20
N MET A 132 4.27 -15.83 -4.16
CA MET A 132 5.32 -14.97 -3.62
C MET A 132 6.46 -15.80 -3.03
N GLN A 133 6.15 -16.81 -2.26
CA GLN A 133 7.14 -17.72 -1.69
C GLN A 133 7.93 -18.46 -2.78
N THR A 134 7.27 -18.94 -3.84
CA THR A 134 7.93 -19.53 -5.02
C THR A 134 8.87 -18.52 -5.67
N TRP A 135 8.46 -17.28 -5.81
CA TRP A 135 9.30 -16.21 -6.36
C TRP A 135 10.51 -15.89 -5.49
N LEU A 136 10.32 -15.75 -4.17
CA LEU A 136 11.39 -15.46 -3.19
C LEU A 136 12.42 -16.60 -3.11
N THR A 137 12.00 -17.85 -3.25
CA THR A 137 12.89 -19.03 -3.21
C THR A 137 13.52 -19.37 -4.57
N GLY A 138 13.32 -18.52 -5.57
CA GLY A 138 13.92 -18.66 -6.90
C GLY A 138 13.24 -19.67 -7.82
N GLY A 139 11.98 -20.04 -7.56
CA GLY A 139 11.09 -20.71 -8.52
C GLY A 139 11.61 -22.02 -9.12
N ARG A 140 12.29 -22.83 -8.33
CA ARG A 140 12.76 -24.14 -8.78
C ARG A 140 11.97 -25.28 -8.18
#